data_8963d0883580e0437cc11010fde28855
#
_entry.id   8963d0883580e0437cc11010fde28855
#
_cell.length_a   1.000
_cell.length_b   1.000
_cell.length_c   1.000
_cell.angle_alpha   90.00
_cell.angle_beta   90.00
_cell.angle_gamma   90.00
#
_symmetry.space_group_name_H-M   'P 1'
#
loop_
_entity.id
_entity.type
_entity.pdbx_description
1 polymer ?
#
loop_
_entity_poly.entity_id
_entity_poly.type
_entity_poly.pdbx_seq_one_letter_code
_entity_poly.pdbx_strand_id
1 'polypeptide(L)'
;MNVIEKIIDKFQNNKSLYIGEKVTIAEHMIQSAMMAEKTKSKDTLICSCLLHDYGHFILDDPDELVREKKDGKHEDVGYKYLKKYFKEEIVEPIKNHVLAKRYLARNQKYFNLLSPASITSLKLQGGLMSDNEAQTFEKNKYFKNSIKLRRFDEAAKNEGVKIKDIIEYKSLLQASLI
;
A
#
# COMPACT_ATOMS: atom_id res chain seq x y z
N MET A 1 1.99 -1.72 25.10
CA MET A 1 2.60 -1.92 23.75
C MET A 1 2.53 -0.61 23.00
N ASN A 2 3.67 -0.06 22.61
CA ASN A 2 3.71 1.17 21.80
C ASN A 2 3.31 0.89 20.34
N VAL A 3 3.16 1.94 19.51
CA VAL A 3 2.67 1.78 18.14
C VAL A 3 3.59 0.92 17.28
N ILE A 4 4.92 1.03 17.46
CA ILE A 4 5.89 0.22 16.68
C ILE A 4 5.78 -1.25 17.04
N GLU A 5 5.64 -1.57 18.32
CA GLU A 5 5.43 -2.95 18.78
C GLU A 5 4.12 -3.53 18.22
N LYS A 6 3.05 -2.74 18.17
CA LYS A 6 1.77 -3.15 17.57
C LYS A 6 1.90 -3.42 16.07
N ILE A 7 2.65 -2.59 15.36
CA ILE A 7 2.91 -2.78 13.93
C ILE A 7 3.69 -4.08 13.72
N ILE A 8 4.81 -4.27 14.43
CA ILE A 8 5.63 -5.48 14.33
C ILE A 8 4.79 -6.74 14.64
N ASP A 9 4.02 -6.71 15.72
CA ASP A 9 3.13 -7.81 16.09
C ASP A 9 2.14 -8.17 14.99
N LYS A 10 1.51 -7.17 14.36
CA LYS A 10 0.58 -7.39 13.23
C LYS A 10 1.27 -8.05 12.03
N PHE A 11 2.47 -7.62 11.68
CA PHE A 11 3.23 -8.23 10.58
C PHE A 11 3.65 -9.67 10.89
N GLN A 12 4.03 -9.97 12.12
CA GLN A 12 4.49 -11.30 12.52
C GLN A 12 3.35 -12.30 12.66
N ASN A 13 2.20 -11.85 13.14
CA ASN A 13 1.09 -12.73 13.52
C ASN A 13 -0.04 -12.79 12.48
N ASN A 14 -0.14 -11.83 11.56
CA ASN A 14 -1.13 -11.89 10.48
C ASN A 14 -0.61 -12.74 9.32
N LYS A 15 -1.30 -13.84 9.02
CA LYS A 15 -0.98 -14.77 7.93
C LYS A 15 -2.01 -14.71 6.79
N SER A 16 -2.88 -13.70 6.80
CA SER A 16 -3.88 -13.52 5.76
C SER A 16 -3.23 -13.35 4.40
N LEU A 17 -3.72 -14.07 3.42
CA LEU A 17 -3.29 -13.91 2.04
C LEU A 17 -3.75 -12.57 1.49
N TYR A 18 -2.92 -11.97 0.66
CA TYR A 18 -3.32 -10.83 -0.15
C TYR A 18 -4.35 -11.30 -1.17
N ILE A 19 -5.51 -10.67 -1.19
CA ILE A 19 -6.71 -11.15 -1.89
C ILE A 19 -6.41 -11.43 -3.36
N GLY A 20 -6.62 -12.69 -3.76
CA GLY A 20 -6.38 -13.15 -5.14
C GLY A 20 -4.92 -13.34 -5.51
N GLU A 21 -4.00 -13.22 -4.55
CA GLU A 21 -2.56 -13.41 -4.74
C GLU A 21 -2.06 -14.60 -3.89
N LYS A 22 -0.82 -15.03 -4.12
CA LYS A 22 -0.20 -16.15 -3.41
C LYS A 22 0.75 -15.71 -2.28
N VAL A 23 0.84 -14.42 -2.02
CA VAL A 23 1.64 -13.84 -0.95
C VAL A 23 0.74 -13.36 0.17
N THR A 24 1.23 -13.32 1.41
CA THR A 24 0.51 -12.70 2.50
C THR A 24 0.54 -11.18 2.38
N ILE A 25 -0.39 -10.48 3.04
CA ILE A 25 -0.41 -9.01 3.11
C ILE A 25 0.92 -8.48 3.67
N ALA A 26 1.47 -9.14 4.69
CA ALA A 26 2.77 -8.78 5.27
C ALA A 26 3.92 -8.94 4.26
N GLU A 27 4.00 -10.08 3.57
CA GLU A 27 5.02 -10.31 2.53
C GLU A 27 4.93 -9.28 1.42
N HIS A 28 3.73 -8.97 0.93
CA HIS A 28 3.49 -7.96 -0.07
C HIS A 28 4.02 -6.58 0.34
N MET A 29 3.69 -6.11 1.53
CA MET A 29 4.17 -4.83 2.05
C MET A 29 5.69 -4.81 2.23
N ILE A 30 6.29 -5.89 2.75
CA ILE A 30 7.75 -5.98 2.91
C ILE A 30 8.44 -6.00 1.54
N GLN A 31 7.94 -6.75 0.55
CA GLN A 31 8.49 -6.74 -0.81
C GLN A 31 8.44 -5.34 -1.43
N SER A 32 7.34 -4.60 -1.23
CA SER A 32 7.19 -3.23 -1.71
C SER A 32 8.26 -2.31 -1.09
N ALA A 33 8.51 -2.43 0.21
CA ALA A 33 9.56 -1.68 0.91
C ALA A 33 10.97 -2.05 0.40
N MET A 34 11.26 -3.34 0.23
CA MET A 34 12.54 -3.81 -0.33
C MET A 34 12.81 -3.29 -1.74
N MET A 35 11.78 -3.19 -2.58
CA MET A 35 11.90 -2.58 -3.91
C MET A 35 12.22 -1.08 -3.83
N ALA A 36 11.59 -0.37 -2.92
CA ALA A 36 11.90 1.05 -2.68
C ALA A 36 13.34 1.24 -2.18
N GLU A 37 13.84 0.37 -1.28
CA GLU A 37 15.25 0.36 -0.84
C GLU A 37 16.21 0.11 -2.00
N LYS A 38 15.94 -0.91 -2.82
CA LYS A 38 16.76 -1.27 -3.98
C LYS A 38 16.92 -0.11 -4.97
N THR A 39 15.93 0.76 -5.07
CA THR A 39 15.99 1.97 -5.90
C THR A 39 16.57 3.18 -5.16
N LYS A 40 17.12 2.99 -3.95
CA LYS A 40 17.66 4.07 -3.10
C LYS A 40 16.64 5.19 -2.87
N SER A 41 15.39 4.83 -2.68
CA SER A 41 14.34 5.78 -2.33
C SER A 41 14.57 6.37 -0.94
N LYS A 42 13.98 7.55 -0.68
CA LYS A 42 14.02 8.16 0.65
C LYS A 42 13.33 7.28 1.69
N ASP A 43 13.78 7.33 2.92
CA ASP A 43 13.23 6.58 4.07
C ASP A 43 11.72 6.77 4.22
N THR A 44 11.21 7.99 3.99
CA THR A 44 9.78 8.28 4.01
C THR A 44 8.98 7.47 2.99
N LEU A 45 9.52 7.26 1.78
CA LEU A 45 8.87 6.45 0.76
C LEU A 45 8.99 4.95 1.06
N ILE A 46 10.13 4.49 1.59
CA ILE A 46 10.31 3.11 2.04
C ILE A 46 9.30 2.79 3.14
N CYS A 47 9.14 3.68 4.12
CA CYS A 47 8.14 3.53 5.18
C CYS A 47 6.71 3.55 4.63
N SER A 48 6.40 4.42 3.65
CA SER A 48 5.10 4.42 2.97
C SER A 48 4.83 3.08 2.29
N CYS A 49 5.81 2.52 1.58
CA CYS A 49 5.71 1.21 0.94
C CYS A 49 5.49 0.08 1.96
N LEU A 50 6.19 0.15 3.11
CA LEU A 50 6.05 -0.84 4.19
C LEU A 50 4.65 -0.83 4.82
N LEU A 51 3.96 0.32 4.82
CA LEU A 51 2.71 0.49 5.57
C LEU A 51 1.48 0.73 4.67
N HIS A 52 1.60 0.70 3.33
CA HIS A 52 0.54 1.17 2.45
C HIS A 52 -0.77 0.38 2.59
N ASP A 53 -0.69 -0.90 2.83
CA ASP A 53 -1.82 -1.81 2.98
C ASP A 53 -2.12 -2.17 4.46
N TYR A 54 -1.55 -1.41 5.41
CA TYR A 54 -1.78 -1.63 6.84
C TYR A 54 -3.27 -1.59 7.23
N GLY A 55 -4.09 -0.91 6.45
CA GLY A 55 -5.53 -0.88 6.64
C GLY A 55 -6.17 -2.26 6.60
N HIS A 56 -5.64 -3.19 5.81
CA HIS A 56 -6.13 -4.58 5.79
C HIS A 56 -5.93 -5.32 7.11
N PHE A 57 -4.95 -4.92 7.93
CA PHE A 57 -4.77 -5.49 9.28
C PHE A 57 -5.75 -4.94 10.32
N ILE A 58 -6.50 -3.89 9.96
CA ILE A 58 -7.43 -3.19 10.85
C ILE A 58 -8.89 -3.51 10.49
N LEU A 59 -9.16 -3.83 9.23
CA LEU A 59 -10.50 -4.20 8.76
C LEU A 59 -10.96 -5.49 9.44
N ASP A 60 -12.21 -5.51 9.91
CA ASP A 60 -12.76 -6.60 10.72
C ASP A 60 -12.99 -7.88 9.90
N ASP A 61 -13.38 -7.80 8.64
CA ASP A 61 -13.53 -8.96 7.74
C ASP A 61 -13.28 -8.57 6.27
N PRO A 62 -11.99 -8.59 5.83
CA PRO A 62 -11.66 -8.29 4.44
C PRO A 62 -12.28 -9.27 3.44
N ASP A 63 -12.46 -10.53 3.81
CA ASP A 63 -13.02 -11.57 2.93
C ASP A 63 -14.52 -11.38 2.71
N GLU A 64 -15.25 -10.89 3.71
CA GLU A 64 -16.67 -10.55 3.58
C GLU A 64 -16.85 -9.38 2.59
N LEU A 65 -16.02 -8.34 2.71
CA LEU A 65 -16.07 -7.20 1.79
C LEU A 65 -15.86 -7.62 0.33
N VAL A 66 -14.95 -8.56 0.09
CA VAL A 66 -14.72 -9.11 -1.26
C VAL A 66 -15.93 -9.92 -1.74
N ARG A 67 -16.49 -10.79 -0.89
CA ARG A 67 -17.70 -11.57 -1.20
C ARG A 67 -18.88 -10.66 -1.54
N GLU A 68 -19.03 -9.57 -0.81
CA GLU A 68 -20.07 -8.56 -1.03
C GLU A 68 -19.76 -7.57 -2.16
N LYS A 69 -18.60 -7.71 -2.83
CA LYS A 69 -18.11 -6.79 -3.88
C LYS A 69 -18.07 -5.32 -3.42
N LYS A 70 -17.69 -5.10 -2.17
CA LYS A 70 -17.55 -3.77 -1.56
C LYS A 70 -16.09 -3.36 -1.48
N ASP A 71 -15.83 -2.07 -1.70
CA ASP A 71 -14.54 -1.46 -1.42
C ASP A 71 -14.42 -1.19 0.09
N GLY A 72 -13.48 -1.88 0.74
CA GLY A 72 -13.20 -1.71 2.18
C GLY A 72 -12.47 -0.40 2.50
N LYS A 73 -12.06 0.38 1.48
CA LYS A 73 -11.30 1.63 1.63
C LYS A 73 -10.11 1.48 2.60
N HIS A 74 -9.36 0.39 2.44
CA HIS A 74 -8.23 0.06 3.30
C HIS A 74 -7.19 1.20 3.36
N GLU A 75 -7.04 1.96 2.27
CA GLU A 75 -6.18 3.14 2.21
C GLU A 75 -6.63 4.24 3.17
N ASP A 76 -7.94 4.50 3.27
CA ASP A 76 -8.51 5.47 4.21
C ASP A 76 -8.44 4.98 5.65
N VAL A 77 -8.68 3.69 5.88
CA VAL A 77 -8.60 3.05 7.22
C VAL A 77 -7.15 3.09 7.72
N GLY A 78 -6.20 2.67 6.89
CA GLY A 78 -4.77 2.73 7.19
C GLY A 78 -4.31 4.17 7.45
N TYR A 79 -4.67 5.10 6.59
CA TYR A 79 -4.36 6.52 6.77
C TYR A 79 -4.89 7.09 8.09
N LYS A 80 -6.16 6.87 8.42
CA LYS A 80 -6.78 7.38 9.66
C LYS A 80 -6.09 6.86 10.93
N TYR A 81 -5.60 5.63 10.90
CA TYR A 81 -4.85 5.05 12.00
C TYR A 81 -3.43 5.61 12.06
N LEU A 82 -2.69 5.53 10.95
CA LEU A 82 -1.26 5.84 10.88
C LEU A 82 -0.94 7.33 11.05
N LYS A 83 -1.81 8.24 10.59
CA LYS A 83 -1.60 9.70 10.70
C LYS A 83 -1.52 10.22 12.13
N LYS A 84 -1.91 9.42 13.11
CA LYS A 84 -1.77 9.75 14.54
C LYS A 84 -0.34 9.61 15.04
N TYR A 85 0.51 8.93 14.27
CA TYR A 85 1.83 8.52 14.71
C TYR A 85 2.94 8.86 13.71
N PHE A 86 2.65 8.91 12.41
CA PHE A 86 3.64 9.07 11.35
C PHE A 86 3.51 10.40 10.62
N LYS A 87 4.65 10.90 10.12
CA LYS A 87 4.76 12.14 9.36
C LYS A 87 3.86 12.14 8.13
N GLU A 88 3.35 13.31 7.77
CA GLU A 88 2.46 13.52 6.61
C GLU A 88 3.05 12.96 5.30
N GLU A 89 4.37 13.13 5.11
CA GLU A 89 5.10 12.63 3.93
C GLU A 89 5.02 11.11 3.74
N ILE A 90 4.70 10.37 4.79
CA ILE A 90 4.55 8.93 4.79
C ILE A 90 3.09 8.54 4.55
N VAL A 91 2.18 9.16 5.29
CA VAL A 91 0.77 8.73 5.30
C VAL A 91 -0.02 9.23 4.10
N GLU A 92 0.35 10.36 3.51
CA GLU A 92 -0.35 10.87 2.32
C GLU A 92 -0.13 9.99 1.07
N PRO A 93 1.08 9.49 0.75
CA PRO A 93 1.23 8.48 -0.29
C PRO A 93 0.43 7.21 -0.03
N ILE A 94 0.32 6.78 1.24
CA ILE A 94 -0.51 5.63 1.64
C ILE A 94 -1.98 5.88 1.29
N LYS A 95 -2.54 7.02 1.70
CA LYS A 95 -3.91 7.42 1.37
C LYS A 95 -4.15 7.45 -0.15
N ASN A 96 -3.16 7.89 -0.89
CA ASN A 96 -3.29 8.17 -2.31
C ASN A 96 -2.93 6.98 -3.23
N HIS A 97 -2.50 5.82 -2.70
CA HIS A 97 -2.01 4.73 -3.57
C HIS A 97 -3.13 4.12 -4.45
N VAL A 98 -4.37 4.11 -3.97
CA VAL A 98 -5.52 3.70 -4.78
C VAL A 98 -5.82 4.73 -5.88
N LEU A 99 -5.74 6.02 -5.57
CA LEU A 99 -5.83 7.07 -6.59
C LEU A 99 -4.71 6.92 -7.63
N ALA A 100 -3.49 6.62 -7.19
CA ALA A 100 -2.36 6.36 -8.09
C ALA A 100 -2.59 5.14 -9.00
N LYS A 101 -3.23 4.07 -8.49
CA LYS A 101 -3.67 2.93 -9.32
C LYS A 101 -4.65 3.35 -10.40
N ARG A 102 -5.70 4.07 -10.03
CA ARG A 102 -6.73 4.59 -10.95
C ARG A 102 -6.12 5.50 -12.03
N TYR A 103 -5.16 6.35 -11.63
CA TYR A 103 -4.43 7.25 -12.53
C TYR A 103 -3.56 6.48 -13.52
N LEU A 104 -2.68 5.60 -13.02
CA LEU A 104 -1.75 4.83 -13.86
C LEU A 104 -2.48 3.89 -14.82
N ALA A 105 -3.60 3.32 -14.41
CA ALA A 105 -4.41 2.40 -15.22
C ALA A 105 -5.03 3.06 -16.45
N ARG A 106 -5.02 4.39 -16.57
CA ARG A 106 -5.37 5.12 -17.81
C ARG A 106 -4.38 4.84 -18.95
N ASN A 107 -3.15 4.46 -18.60
CA ASN A 107 -2.14 4.04 -19.58
C ASN A 107 -2.30 2.55 -19.87
N GLN A 108 -2.56 2.18 -21.13
CA GLN A 108 -2.80 0.80 -21.53
C GLN A 108 -1.63 -0.15 -21.20
N LYS A 109 -0.39 0.32 -21.33
CA LYS A 109 0.79 -0.50 -20.98
C LYS A 109 0.80 -0.85 -19.49
N TYR A 110 0.48 0.11 -18.62
CA TYR A 110 0.37 -0.15 -17.18
C TYR A 110 -0.85 -1.03 -16.86
N PHE A 111 -1.99 -0.77 -17.48
CA PHE A 111 -3.20 -1.57 -17.28
C PHE A 111 -2.96 -3.06 -17.57
N ASN A 112 -2.21 -3.36 -18.62
CA ASN A 112 -1.86 -4.73 -19.01
C ASN A 112 -0.89 -5.43 -18.03
N LEU A 113 -0.25 -4.69 -17.12
CA LEU A 113 0.60 -5.24 -16.07
C LEU A 113 -0.17 -5.58 -14.79
N LEU A 114 -1.41 -5.10 -14.65
CA LEU A 114 -2.22 -5.33 -13.46
C LEU A 114 -2.56 -6.81 -13.30
N SER A 115 -2.41 -7.33 -12.10
CA SER A 115 -2.90 -8.67 -11.75
C SER A 115 -4.43 -8.74 -11.85
N PRO A 116 -5.03 -9.94 -12.01
CA PRO A 116 -6.48 -10.10 -11.98
C PRO A 116 -7.14 -9.51 -10.72
N ALA A 117 -6.49 -9.66 -9.57
CA ALA A 117 -6.94 -9.07 -8.31
C ALA A 117 -6.91 -7.53 -8.35
N SER A 118 -5.84 -6.94 -8.91
CA SER A 118 -5.74 -5.49 -9.10
C SER A 118 -6.80 -4.95 -10.07
N ILE A 119 -7.13 -5.68 -11.15
CA ILE A 119 -8.20 -5.29 -12.09
C ILE A 119 -9.57 -5.34 -11.40
N THR A 120 -9.83 -6.38 -10.61
CA THR A 120 -11.09 -6.51 -9.86
C THR A 120 -11.26 -5.39 -8.86
N SER A 121 -10.24 -5.14 -8.04
CA SER A 121 -10.28 -4.06 -7.03
C SER A 121 -10.33 -2.67 -7.69
N LEU A 122 -9.68 -2.45 -8.84
CA LEU A 122 -9.79 -1.19 -9.60
C LEU A 122 -11.25 -0.87 -9.95
N LYS A 123 -12.02 -1.86 -10.39
CA LYS A 123 -13.46 -1.66 -10.70
C LYS A 123 -14.26 -1.24 -9.48
N LEU A 124 -14.01 -1.87 -8.31
CA LEU A 124 -14.69 -1.55 -7.05
C LEU A 124 -14.30 -0.16 -6.53
N GLN A 125 -13.08 0.27 -6.78
CA GLN A 125 -12.50 1.55 -6.34
C GLN A 125 -12.83 2.73 -7.28
N GLY A 126 -13.81 2.58 -8.17
CA GLY A 126 -14.26 3.65 -9.05
C GLY A 126 -13.66 3.64 -10.47
N GLY A 127 -12.92 2.59 -10.83
CA GLY A 127 -12.39 2.42 -12.20
C GLY A 127 -11.27 3.42 -12.56
N LEU A 128 -11.13 3.69 -13.85
CA LEU A 128 -10.15 4.65 -14.37
C LEU A 128 -10.51 6.07 -13.94
N MET A 129 -9.51 6.90 -13.67
CA MET A 129 -9.74 8.33 -13.45
C MET A 129 -10.24 9.00 -14.73
N SER A 130 -11.19 9.91 -14.59
CA SER A 130 -11.51 10.92 -15.60
C SER A 130 -10.37 11.91 -15.79
N ASP A 131 -10.40 12.70 -16.86
CA ASP A 131 -9.39 13.75 -17.09
C ASP A 131 -9.36 14.79 -15.99
N ASN A 132 -10.52 15.21 -15.47
CA ASN A 132 -10.60 16.16 -14.36
C ASN A 132 -10.03 15.62 -13.05
N GLU A 133 -10.31 14.34 -12.72
CA GLU A 133 -9.70 13.69 -11.55
C GLU A 133 -8.19 13.60 -11.69
N ALA A 134 -7.69 13.22 -12.87
CA ALA A 134 -6.27 13.12 -13.16
C ALA A 134 -5.56 14.47 -12.99
N GLN A 135 -6.08 15.54 -13.61
CA GLN A 135 -5.53 16.90 -13.48
C GLN A 135 -5.52 17.39 -12.02
N THR A 136 -6.54 17.04 -11.26
CA THR A 136 -6.61 17.37 -9.82
C THR A 136 -5.58 16.58 -9.03
N PHE A 137 -5.43 15.28 -9.32
CA PHE A 137 -4.46 14.42 -8.65
C PHE A 137 -3.01 14.81 -8.96
N GLU A 138 -2.71 15.23 -10.19
CA GLU A 138 -1.38 15.72 -10.60
C GLU A 138 -0.90 16.95 -9.80
N LYS A 139 -1.83 17.76 -9.29
CA LYS A 139 -1.53 18.91 -8.44
C LYS A 139 -1.26 18.55 -6.98
N ASN A 140 -1.51 17.29 -6.57
CA ASN A 140 -1.27 16.84 -5.21
C ASN A 140 0.24 16.90 -4.88
N LYS A 141 0.59 17.50 -3.75
CA LYS A 141 1.97 17.63 -3.23
C LYS A 141 2.70 16.28 -3.21
N TYR A 142 2.00 15.21 -2.94
CA TYR A 142 2.53 13.85 -2.81
C TYR A 142 2.33 12.96 -4.05
N PHE A 143 1.87 13.54 -5.16
CA PHE A 143 1.60 12.82 -6.41
C PHE A 143 2.75 11.90 -6.82
N LYS A 144 3.98 12.45 -6.91
CA LYS A 144 5.17 11.68 -7.36
C LYS A 144 5.47 10.48 -6.46
N ASN A 145 5.33 10.64 -5.13
CA ASN A 145 5.56 9.55 -4.18
C ASN A 145 4.43 8.51 -4.23
N SER A 146 3.19 8.94 -4.39
CA SER A 146 2.03 8.04 -4.57
C SER A 146 2.18 7.18 -5.83
N ILE A 147 2.63 7.77 -6.94
CA ILE A 147 2.91 7.04 -8.18
C ILE A 147 4.04 6.03 -8.02
N LYS A 148 5.15 6.42 -7.35
CA LYS A 148 6.27 5.51 -7.08
C LYS A 148 5.84 4.35 -6.18
N LEU A 149 5.15 4.66 -5.07
CA LEU A 149 4.61 3.66 -4.18
C LEU A 149 3.75 2.65 -4.94
N ARG A 150 2.78 3.14 -5.74
CA ARG A 150 1.88 2.25 -6.49
C ARG A 150 2.63 1.34 -7.48
N ARG A 151 3.71 1.79 -8.07
CA ARG A 151 4.54 0.95 -8.95
C ARG A 151 5.25 -0.17 -8.18
N PHE A 152 5.75 0.12 -6.98
CA PHE A 152 6.35 -0.91 -6.11
C PHE A 152 5.30 -1.89 -5.61
N ASP A 153 4.14 -1.41 -5.19
CA ASP A 153 2.99 -2.21 -4.79
C ASP A 153 2.61 -3.23 -5.88
N GLU A 154 2.41 -2.82 -7.13
CA GLU A 154 2.05 -3.76 -8.20
C GLU A 154 3.14 -4.78 -8.49
N ALA A 155 4.40 -4.42 -8.35
CA ALA A 155 5.54 -5.31 -8.58
C ALA A 155 5.84 -6.26 -7.40
N ALA A 156 5.27 -6.03 -6.22
CA ALA A 156 5.59 -6.70 -4.96
C ALA A 156 4.70 -7.93 -4.67
N LYS A 157 4.41 -8.76 -5.67
CA LYS A 157 3.50 -9.92 -5.58
C LYS A 157 4.18 -11.23 -5.98
N ASN A 158 5.47 -11.35 -5.66
CA ASN A 158 6.29 -12.46 -6.10
C ASN A 158 6.32 -13.57 -5.05
N GLU A 159 5.77 -14.75 -5.40
CA GLU A 159 5.80 -15.95 -4.56
C GLU A 159 7.24 -16.46 -4.35
N GLY A 160 7.56 -16.89 -3.14
CA GLY A 160 8.83 -17.52 -2.82
C GLY A 160 10.05 -16.59 -2.76
N VAL A 161 9.85 -15.29 -2.87
CA VAL A 161 10.94 -14.31 -2.69
C VAL A 161 11.33 -14.26 -1.22
N LYS A 162 12.65 -14.39 -0.95
CA LYS A 162 13.18 -14.18 0.40
C LYS A 162 12.97 -12.71 0.80
N ILE A 163 12.18 -12.47 1.82
CA ILE A 163 11.93 -11.15 2.39
C ILE A 163 12.77 -10.92 3.64
N LYS A 164 12.95 -9.64 3.98
CA LYS A 164 13.49 -9.20 5.27
C LYS A 164 12.50 -9.50 6.40
N ASP A 165 13.01 -9.64 7.63
CA ASP A 165 12.15 -9.62 8.81
C ASP A 165 11.66 -8.18 9.06
N ILE A 166 10.41 -8.03 9.49
CA ILE A 166 9.85 -6.72 9.88
C ILE A 166 10.69 -6.03 10.96
N ILE A 167 11.38 -6.78 11.81
CA ILE A 167 12.25 -6.24 12.85
C ILE A 167 13.40 -5.42 12.26
N GLU A 168 13.87 -5.74 11.06
CA GLU A 168 14.92 -4.98 10.38
C GLU A 168 14.47 -3.55 10.03
N TYR A 169 13.16 -3.30 9.95
CA TYR A 169 12.57 -1.99 9.72
C TYR A 169 12.24 -1.20 11.01
N LYS A 170 12.53 -1.77 12.21
CA LYS A 170 12.19 -1.13 13.49
C LYS A 170 12.77 0.27 13.63
N SER A 171 14.05 0.45 13.29
CA SER A 171 14.71 1.77 13.37
C SER A 171 14.13 2.77 12.39
N LEU A 172 13.80 2.33 11.16
CA LEU A 172 13.12 3.15 10.15
C LEU A 172 11.75 3.62 10.65
N LEU A 173 10.95 2.71 11.19
CA LEU A 173 9.63 3.02 11.75
C LEU A 173 9.73 4.03 12.90
N GLN A 174 10.70 3.85 13.82
CA GLN A 174 10.93 4.76 14.94
C GLN A 174 11.33 6.17 14.48
N ALA A 175 12.25 6.29 13.52
CA ALA A 175 12.68 7.57 12.95
C ALA A 175 11.58 8.29 12.13
N SER A 176 10.55 7.55 11.76
CA SER A 176 9.42 8.04 10.95
C SER A 176 8.26 8.61 11.78
N LEU A 177 8.30 8.48 13.10
CA LEU A 177 7.28 9.03 14.00
C LEU A 177 7.31 10.57 14.02
N ILE A 178 6.15 11.18 14.36
CA ILE A 178 6.00 12.62 14.64
C ILE A 178 6.43 12.96 16.05
#